data_c0a50e408efcf74aa2d0ad2d2187ae05
#
_entry.id   c0a50e408efcf74aa2d0ad2d2187ae05
#
_cell.length_a   1.000
_cell.length_b   1.000
_cell.length_c   1.000
_cell.angle_alpha   90.00
_cell.angle_beta   90.00
_cell.angle_gamma   90.00
#
_symmetry.space_group_name_H-M   'P 1'
#
loop_
_entity.id
_entity.type
_entity.pdbx_description
1 polymer ?
#
loop_
_entity_poly.entity_id
_entity_poly.type
_entity_poly.pdbx_seq_one_letter_code
_entity_poly.pdbx_strand_id
1 'polypeptide(L)'
;MGYDKLAAEYAIPLSPLPTATSPGGRLAQPIQCVLFDIYGTLFISGSGDIGIAKKTVRKTEKIERLLQKFNIRKTPRDIVNELHVAIEDKHRRLRNEGIEYPEIEIDQIWKQILEINDLEYVRRFAIEYELIVNPVYPMPYLKKTLAFCREQNLAMGIISNAQFFTPLLFEWFLHASPEDLGLHSELIFLSYKIRHAKPSVVLFEKAAHAISAKGIKPAASLYVGNDMLNDIYPAKQLGFQTALFAGDKRSLRLRTDDSRCVNLSTDLVLTDLEQLIGHITRSKK
;
A
#
# COMPACT_ATOMS: atom_id res chain seq x y z
N MET A 1 -0.30 -22.49 -13.10
CA MET A 1 0.22 -22.76 -11.73
C MET A 1 0.01 -21.50 -10.94
N GLY A 2 -0.86 -21.52 -9.92
CA GLY A 2 -1.20 -20.33 -9.15
C GLY A 2 0.01 -19.80 -8.36
N TYR A 3 0.00 -18.51 -8.05
CA TYR A 3 1.02 -17.84 -7.25
C TYR A 3 1.03 -18.23 -5.76
N ASP A 4 0.10 -19.10 -5.33
CA ASP A 4 -0.15 -19.47 -3.92
C ASP A 4 1.07 -20.04 -3.19
N LYS A 5 1.94 -20.77 -3.94
CA LYS A 5 3.15 -21.34 -3.35
C LYS A 5 4.29 -20.33 -3.16
N LEU A 6 4.23 -19.18 -3.83
CA LEU A 6 5.31 -18.18 -3.75
C LEU A 6 5.38 -17.56 -2.35
N ALA A 7 4.23 -17.27 -1.75
CA ALA A 7 4.21 -16.73 -0.41
C ALA A 7 4.86 -17.67 0.61
N ALA A 8 4.60 -18.97 0.52
CA ALA A 8 5.20 -19.96 1.43
C ALA A 8 6.73 -20.04 1.27
N GLU A 9 7.25 -19.82 0.05
CA GLU A 9 8.69 -19.84 -0.23
C GLU A 9 9.41 -18.57 0.27
N TYR A 10 8.76 -17.40 0.16
CA TYR A 10 9.38 -16.10 0.42
C TYR A 10 8.88 -15.40 1.69
N ALA A 11 7.79 -15.87 2.30
CA ALA A 11 7.25 -15.23 3.50
C ALA A 11 8.20 -15.35 4.68
N ILE A 12 8.59 -14.22 5.21
CA ILE A 12 9.37 -14.12 6.45
C ILE A 12 8.47 -13.44 7.49
N PRO A 13 8.17 -14.12 8.62
CA PRO A 13 7.42 -13.47 9.69
C PRO A 13 8.09 -12.17 10.13
N LEU A 14 7.33 -11.09 10.13
CA LEU A 14 7.76 -9.77 10.57
C LEU A 14 6.89 -9.32 11.73
N SER A 15 7.51 -8.67 12.70
CA SER A 15 6.82 -7.95 13.76
C SER A 15 7.00 -6.44 13.56
N PRO A 16 6.00 -5.60 13.88
CA PRO A 16 6.16 -4.15 13.78
C PRO A 16 7.25 -3.66 14.73
N LEU A 17 7.97 -2.61 14.32
CA LEU A 17 8.95 -1.92 15.16
C LEU A 17 8.25 -0.74 15.85
N PRO A 18 8.37 -0.63 17.20
CA PRO A 18 7.76 0.47 17.93
C PRO A 18 8.19 1.84 17.40
N THR A 19 7.25 2.78 17.39
CA THR A 19 7.50 4.20 17.09
C THR A 19 7.54 5.00 18.40
N ALA A 20 8.06 6.23 18.33
CA ALA A 20 7.99 7.18 19.46
C ALA A 20 6.65 7.94 19.51
N THR A 21 5.71 7.63 18.61
CA THR A 21 4.43 8.32 18.48
C THR A 21 3.41 7.73 19.46
N SER A 22 2.72 8.60 20.20
CA SER A 22 1.65 8.18 21.11
C SER A 22 0.30 8.13 20.40
N PRO A 23 -0.55 7.11 20.66
CA PRO A 23 -1.90 7.06 20.11
C PRO A 23 -2.77 8.16 20.73
N GLY A 24 -3.76 8.66 19.96
CA GLY A 24 -4.64 9.71 20.44
C GLY A 24 -5.62 10.22 19.41
N GLY A 25 -6.30 11.31 19.77
CA GLY A 25 -7.31 11.94 18.93
C GLY A 25 -8.71 11.37 19.08
N ARG A 26 -9.64 11.90 18.29
CA ARG A 26 -11.03 11.42 18.25
C ARG A 26 -11.65 11.71 16.88
N LEU A 27 -12.61 10.89 16.49
CA LEU A 27 -13.45 11.15 15.34
C LEU A 27 -14.39 12.31 15.60
N ALA A 28 -14.55 13.20 14.62
CA ALA A 28 -15.43 14.36 14.70
C ALA A 28 -16.91 13.95 14.64
N GLN A 29 -17.20 12.84 13.94
CA GLN A 29 -18.55 12.28 13.78
C GLN A 29 -18.49 10.77 13.54
N PRO A 30 -19.62 10.06 13.68
CA PRO A 30 -19.68 8.63 13.35
C PRO A 30 -19.29 8.38 11.89
N ILE A 31 -18.60 7.28 11.66
CA ILE A 31 -18.19 6.86 10.33
C ILE A 31 -19.09 5.77 9.77
N GLN A 32 -19.23 5.75 8.44
CA GLN A 32 -19.99 4.78 7.66
C GLN A 32 -19.08 4.01 6.70
N CYS A 33 -17.87 4.54 6.44
CA CYS A 33 -16.89 3.93 5.55
C CYS A 33 -15.48 4.02 6.15
N VAL A 34 -14.67 2.98 5.95
CA VAL A 34 -13.23 2.99 6.26
C VAL A 34 -12.46 2.61 5.01
N LEU A 35 -11.54 3.46 4.59
CA LEU A 35 -10.62 3.21 3.50
C LEU A 35 -9.21 3.06 4.07
N PHE A 36 -8.47 2.07 3.59
CA PHE A 36 -7.14 1.74 4.11
C PHE A 36 -6.06 1.87 3.04
N ASP A 37 -4.88 2.34 3.45
CA ASP A 37 -3.66 2.00 2.74
C ASP A 37 -3.25 0.55 3.06
N ILE A 38 -2.38 -0.03 2.23
CA ILE A 38 -1.92 -1.42 2.37
C ILE A 38 -0.54 -1.48 3.02
N TYR A 39 0.49 -0.96 2.34
CA TYR A 39 1.88 -1.13 2.78
C TYR A 39 2.25 -0.21 3.93
N GLY A 40 2.61 -0.80 5.07
CA GLY A 40 2.87 -0.07 6.31
C GLY A 40 1.63 0.22 7.15
N THR A 41 0.44 -0.15 6.65
CA THR A 41 -0.85 0.01 7.35
C THR A 41 -1.51 -1.34 7.61
N LEU A 42 -2.02 -2.02 6.59
CA LEU A 42 -2.59 -3.37 6.74
C LEU A 42 -1.52 -4.46 6.73
N PHE A 43 -0.44 -4.23 5.98
CA PHE A 43 0.70 -5.14 5.90
C PHE A 43 1.99 -4.42 6.27
N ILE A 44 2.79 -5.04 7.12
CA ILE A 44 4.17 -4.63 7.38
C ILE A 44 4.93 -4.67 6.06
N SER A 45 5.72 -3.64 5.76
CA SER A 45 6.59 -3.56 4.60
C SER A 45 8.05 -3.52 5.05
N GLY A 46 8.83 -4.51 4.66
CA GLY A 46 10.22 -4.66 5.09
C GLY A 46 11.18 -3.61 4.52
N SER A 47 10.81 -2.95 3.42
CA SER A 47 11.59 -1.87 2.82
C SER A 47 11.01 -0.48 3.10
N GLY A 48 9.73 -0.41 3.45
CA GLY A 48 9.00 0.85 3.68
C GLY A 48 8.91 1.77 2.47
N ASP A 49 9.78 1.58 1.48
CA ASP A 49 9.81 2.31 0.20
C ASP A 49 10.75 1.59 -0.77
N ILE A 50 10.40 1.53 -2.05
CA ILE A 50 11.20 0.91 -3.13
C ILE A 50 12.61 1.52 -3.20
N GLY A 51 12.76 2.82 -2.84
CA GLY A 51 14.04 3.52 -2.81
C GLY A 51 15.05 3.03 -1.77
N ILE A 52 14.60 2.41 -0.67
CA ILE A 52 15.47 1.95 0.44
C ILE A 52 16.07 0.56 0.17
N ALA A 53 15.49 -0.19 -0.76
CA ALA A 53 15.97 -1.53 -1.16
C ALA A 53 17.41 -1.56 -1.70
N LYS A 54 18.02 -0.41 -2.00
CA LYS A 54 19.39 -0.26 -2.55
C LYS A 54 20.54 -0.76 -1.65
N LYS A 55 20.33 -1.06 -0.36
CA LYS A 55 21.44 -1.05 0.61
C LYS A 55 21.83 -2.39 1.25
N THR A 56 21.37 -3.58 0.83
CA THR A 56 21.70 -4.78 1.63
C THR A 56 22.33 -5.91 0.80
N VAL A 57 23.58 -6.27 1.16
CA VAL A 57 24.37 -7.39 0.59
C VAL A 57 23.58 -8.72 0.57
N ARG A 58 22.79 -9.00 1.60
CA ARG A 58 21.94 -10.22 1.67
C ARG A 58 20.85 -10.29 0.58
N LYS A 59 20.42 -9.16 0.02
CA LYS A 59 19.46 -9.14 -1.08
C LYS A 59 20.14 -9.51 -2.39
N THR A 60 21.42 -9.20 -2.56
CA THR A 60 22.19 -9.49 -3.77
C THR A 60 22.24 -10.99 -4.06
N GLU A 61 22.56 -11.82 -3.07
CA GLU A 61 22.59 -13.29 -3.24
C GLU A 61 21.21 -13.88 -3.60
N LYS A 62 20.15 -13.34 -3.00
CA LYS A 62 18.78 -13.79 -3.32
C LYS A 62 18.39 -13.40 -4.73
N ILE A 63 18.72 -12.18 -5.18
CA ILE A 63 18.49 -11.73 -6.55
C ILE A 63 19.29 -12.58 -7.52
N GLU A 64 20.55 -12.92 -7.22
CA GLU A 64 21.37 -13.79 -8.06
C GLU A 64 20.73 -15.16 -8.28
N ARG A 65 20.25 -15.80 -7.19
CA ARG A 65 19.51 -17.07 -7.27
C ARG A 65 18.21 -16.94 -8.09
N LEU A 66 17.51 -15.81 -7.96
CA LEU A 66 16.33 -15.53 -8.75
C LEU A 66 16.68 -15.45 -10.26
N LEU A 67 17.72 -14.71 -10.60
CA LEU A 67 18.20 -14.60 -12.00
C LEU A 67 18.58 -15.96 -12.59
N GLN A 68 19.28 -16.81 -11.81
CA GLN A 68 19.60 -18.18 -12.21
C GLN A 68 18.33 -19.04 -12.41
N LYS A 69 17.38 -18.97 -11.47
CA LYS A 69 16.07 -19.68 -11.54
C LYS A 69 15.30 -19.34 -12.82
N PHE A 70 15.40 -18.10 -13.27
CA PHE A 70 14.72 -17.59 -14.46
C PHE A 70 15.61 -17.56 -15.71
N ASN A 71 16.81 -18.20 -15.69
CA ASN A 71 17.77 -18.23 -16.79
C ASN A 71 18.11 -16.83 -17.35
N ILE A 72 18.14 -15.80 -16.50
CA ILE A 72 18.46 -14.43 -16.88
C ILE A 72 19.95 -14.20 -16.75
N ARG A 73 20.62 -13.86 -17.89
CA ARG A 73 22.07 -13.63 -17.97
C ARG A 73 22.43 -12.16 -17.65
N LYS A 74 22.05 -11.69 -16.46
CA LYS A 74 22.39 -10.35 -15.95
C LYS A 74 22.94 -10.48 -14.54
N THR A 75 23.74 -9.50 -14.10
CA THR A 75 24.15 -9.45 -12.70
C THR A 75 23.07 -8.81 -11.82
N PRO A 76 23.03 -9.07 -10.52
CA PRO A 76 22.12 -8.40 -9.59
C PRO A 76 22.23 -6.88 -9.65
N ARG A 77 23.45 -6.35 -9.88
CA ARG A 77 23.67 -4.91 -10.01
C ARG A 77 23.06 -4.34 -11.27
N ASP A 78 23.25 -5.03 -12.40
CA ASP A 78 22.74 -4.54 -13.69
C ASP A 78 21.22 -4.55 -13.70
N ILE A 79 20.58 -5.65 -13.25
CA ILE A 79 19.12 -5.75 -13.22
C ILE A 79 18.47 -4.68 -12.34
N VAL A 80 19.08 -4.36 -11.17
CA VAL A 80 18.59 -3.30 -10.29
C VAL A 80 18.77 -1.92 -10.93
N ASN A 81 19.90 -1.67 -11.58
CA ASN A 81 20.15 -0.40 -12.27
C ASN A 81 19.19 -0.22 -13.46
N GLU A 82 19.02 -1.24 -14.29
CA GLU A 82 18.07 -1.19 -15.42
C GLU A 82 16.65 -0.93 -14.95
N LEU A 83 16.23 -1.57 -13.85
CA LEU A 83 14.92 -1.32 -13.26
C LEU A 83 14.75 0.15 -12.87
N HIS A 84 15.73 0.73 -12.16
CA HIS A 84 15.66 2.13 -11.76
C HIS A 84 15.62 3.08 -12.97
N VAL A 85 16.48 2.86 -13.95
CA VAL A 85 16.52 3.68 -15.18
C VAL A 85 15.18 3.58 -15.91
N ALA A 86 14.65 2.37 -16.11
CA ALA A 86 13.39 2.17 -16.82
C ALA A 86 12.20 2.84 -16.10
N ILE A 87 12.15 2.75 -14.75
CA ILE A 87 11.13 3.43 -13.94
C ILE A 87 11.26 4.95 -14.07
N GLU A 88 12.46 5.52 -13.89
CA GLU A 88 12.70 6.96 -13.99
C GLU A 88 12.36 7.51 -15.38
N ASP A 89 12.74 6.80 -16.43
CA ASP A 89 12.43 7.16 -17.80
C ASP A 89 10.92 7.14 -18.08
N LYS A 90 10.22 6.12 -17.59
CA LYS A 90 8.77 6.06 -17.71
C LYS A 90 8.07 7.18 -16.94
N HIS A 91 8.49 7.44 -15.71
CA HIS A 91 7.99 8.56 -14.91
C HIS A 91 8.21 9.91 -15.60
N ARG A 92 9.40 10.13 -16.15
CA ARG A 92 9.71 11.36 -16.89
C ARG A 92 8.79 11.54 -18.10
N ARG A 93 8.55 10.49 -18.89
CA ARG A 93 7.63 10.54 -20.04
C ARG A 93 6.21 10.89 -19.58
N LEU A 94 5.70 10.21 -18.55
CA LEU A 94 4.36 10.45 -18.02
C LEU A 94 4.19 11.85 -17.42
N ARG A 95 5.24 12.42 -16.80
CA ARG A 95 5.23 13.82 -16.35
C ARG A 95 5.17 14.79 -17.53
N ASN A 96 5.88 14.51 -18.62
CA ASN A 96 5.80 15.32 -19.84
C ASN A 96 4.41 15.23 -20.50
N GLU A 97 3.66 14.16 -20.26
CA GLU A 97 2.24 14.00 -20.64
C GLU A 97 1.26 14.72 -19.67
N GLY A 98 1.78 15.40 -18.63
CA GLY A 98 0.99 16.18 -17.68
C GLY A 98 0.56 15.42 -16.42
N ILE A 99 1.08 14.23 -16.16
CA ILE A 99 0.80 13.49 -14.93
C ILE A 99 1.84 13.86 -13.86
N GLU A 100 1.44 14.64 -12.86
CA GLU A 100 2.38 15.13 -11.82
C GLU A 100 2.98 14.00 -10.99
N TYR A 101 2.15 13.05 -10.55
CA TYR A 101 2.53 11.89 -9.75
C TYR A 101 2.23 10.61 -10.55
N PRO A 102 3.06 10.25 -11.53
CA PRO A 102 2.79 9.10 -12.37
C PRO A 102 3.01 7.80 -11.62
N GLU A 103 2.16 6.81 -11.90
CA GLU A 103 2.36 5.43 -11.51
C GLU A 103 2.60 4.57 -12.76
N ILE A 104 3.39 3.54 -12.59
CA ILE A 104 3.76 2.60 -13.66
C ILE A 104 3.11 1.24 -13.45
N GLU A 105 3.05 0.46 -14.53
CA GLU A 105 2.76 -0.98 -14.46
C GLU A 105 4.08 -1.74 -14.44
N ILE A 106 4.45 -2.27 -13.26
CA ILE A 106 5.78 -2.88 -13.05
C ILE A 106 6.02 -4.11 -13.92
N ASP A 107 4.98 -4.87 -14.28
CA ASP A 107 5.08 -6.00 -15.18
C ASP A 107 5.47 -5.57 -16.61
N GLN A 108 5.02 -4.40 -17.08
CA GLN A 108 5.42 -3.85 -18.36
C GLN A 108 6.89 -3.38 -18.35
N ILE A 109 7.35 -2.82 -17.22
CA ILE A 109 8.76 -2.47 -17.02
C ILE A 109 9.63 -3.74 -17.06
N TRP A 110 9.24 -4.77 -16.31
CA TRP A 110 9.96 -6.04 -16.33
C TRP A 110 9.94 -6.71 -17.69
N LYS A 111 8.80 -6.69 -18.42
CA LYS A 111 8.70 -7.19 -19.79
C LYS A 111 9.73 -6.54 -20.70
N GLN A 112 9.90 -5.23 -20.59
CA GLN A 112 10.89 -4.48 -21.38
C GLN A 112 12.33 -4.87 -20.99
N ILE A 113 12.65 -4.94 -19.68
CA ILE A 113 14.01 -5.24 -19.20
C ILE A 113 14.44 -6.66 -19.51
N LEU A 114 13.52 -7.61 -19.38
CA LEU A 114 13.81 -9.03 -19.63
C LEU A 114 13.74 -9.42 -21.12
N GLU A 115 13.14 -8.56 -21.94
CA GLU A 115 12.90 -8.82 -23.38
C GLU A 115 12.08 -10.12 -23.63
N ILE A 116 11.16 -10.42 -22.69
CA ILE A 116 10.34 -11.63 -22.71
C ILE A 116 8.88 -11.24 -22.98
N ASN A 117 8.25 -11.92 -23.96
CA ASN A 117 6.85 -11.66 -24.31
C ASN A 117 5.84 -12.45 -23.48
N ASP A 118 6.25 -13.53 -22.82
CA ASP A 118 5.39 -14.29 -21.91
C ASP A 118 5.12 -13.48 -20.63
N LEU A 119 3.95 -12.86 -20.59
CA LEU A 119 3.54 -11.99 -19.49
C LEU A 119 3.40 -12.75 -18.17
N GLU A 120 2.99 -14.01 -18.20
CA GLU A 120 2.85 -14.83 -16.98
C GLU A 120 4.21 -15.14 -16.36
N TYR A 121 5.19 -15.46 -17.20
CA TYR A 121 6.58 -15.64 -16.79
C TYR A 121 7.18 -14.36 -16.21
N VAL A 122 6.96 -13.21 -16.85
CA VAL A 122 7.41 -11.89 -16.39
C VAL A 122 6.76 -11.52 -15.05
N ARG A 123 5.46 -11.74 -14.92
CA ARG A 123 4.72 -11.47 -13.64
C ARG A 123 5.24 -12.33 -12.51
N ARG A 124 5.51 -13.60 -12.77
CA ARG A 124 6.09 -14.47 -11.76
C ARG A 124 7.47 -13.97 -11.31
N PHE A 125 8.33 -13.58 -12.23
CA PHE A 125 9.61 -12.95 -11.89
C PHE A 125 9.42 -11.69 -11.07
N ALA A 126 8.53 -10.79 -11.46
CA ALA A 126 8.25 -9.53 -10.78
C ALA A 126 7.77 -9.75 -9.33
N ILE A 127 6.90 -10.74 -9.11
CA ILE A 127 6.42 -11.12 -7.78
C ILE A 127 7.56 -11.63 -6.91
N GLU A 128 8.35 -12.58 -7.41
CA GLU A 128 9.45 -13.16 -6.65
C GLU A 128 10.53 -12.11 -6.34
N TYR A 129 10.82 -11.23 -7.30
CA TYR A 129 11.71 -10.09 -7.08
C TYR A 129 11.19 -9.17 -5.96
N GLU A 130 9.91 -8.78 -6.02
CA GLU A 130 9.30 -7.92 -4.99
C GLU A 130 9.36 -8.56 -3.61
N LEU A 131 9.00 -9.84 -3.48
CA LEU A 131 9.07 -10.57 -2.20
C LEU A 131 10.49 -10.66 -1.62
N ILE A 132 11.51 -10.64 -2.48
CA ILE A 132 12.92 -10.57 -2.06
C ILE A 132 13.30 -9.17 -1.56
N VAL A 133 12.92 -8.13 -2.31
CA VAL A 133 13.37 -6.76 -2.00
C VAL A 133 12.50 -6.09 -0.95
N ASN A 134 11.23 -6.45 -0.87
CA ASN A 134 10.24 -5.92 0.06
C ASN A 134 9.44 -7.04 0.72
N PRO A 135 10.02 -7.78 1.67
CA PRO A 135 9.26 -8.78 2.41
C PRO A 135 8.09 -8.11 3.15
N VAL A 136 6.92 -8.73 3.04
CA VAL A 136 5.67 -8.24 3.63
C VAL A 136 5.09 -9.27 4.59
N TYR A 137 4.35 -8.81 5.59
CA TYR A 137 3.65 -9.65 6.54
C TYR A 137 2.40 -8.94 7.09
N PRO A 138 1.31 -9.64 7.43
CA PRO A 138 0.12 -8.98 7.99
C PRO A 138 0.45 -8.18 9.25
N MET A 139 -0.12 -6.99 9.36
CA MET A 139 -0.07 -6.22 10.60
C MET A 139 -0.87 -6.94 11.70
N PRO A 140 -0.42 -6.92 12.97
CA PRO A 140 -1.21 -7.46 14.08
C PRO A 140 -2.65 -6.94 14.07
N TYR A 141 -3.58 -7.80 14.46
CA TYR A 141 -5.03 -7.51 14.53
C TYR A 141 -5.73 -7.19 13.20
N LEU A 142 -5.05 -7.30 12.04
CA LEU A 142 -5.64 -7.02 10.74
C LEU A 142 -6.99 -7.74 10.53
N LYS A 143 -7.02 -9.07 10.66
CA LYS A 143 -8.26 -9.85 10.50
C LYS A 143 -9.36 -9.41 11.48
N LYS A 144 -8.99 -9.18 12.74
CA LYS A 144 -9.91 -8.74 13.80
C LYS A 144 -10.54 -7.40 13.47
N THR A 145 -9.73 -6.44 13.00
CA THR A 145 -10.18 -5.10 12.64
C THR A 145 -11.11 -5.12 11.43
N LEU A 146 -10.79 -5.86 10.38
CA LEU A 146 -11.67 -5.99 9.21
C LEU A 146 -12.99 -6.69 9.58
N ALA A 147 -12.93 -7.77 10.35
CA ALA A 147 -14.12 -8.47 10.84
C ALA A 147 -15.04 -7.55 11.65
N PHE A 148 -14.48 -6.77 12.56
CA PHE A 148 -15.23 -5.77 13.33
C PHE A 148 -15.91 -4.73 12.41
N CYS A 149 -15.18 -4.16 11.46
CA CYS A 149 -15.75 -3.18 10.54
C CYS A 149 -16.94 -3.78 9.75
N ARG A 150 -16.81 -5.03 9.29
CA ARG A 150 -17.89 -5.77 8.61
C ARG A 150 -19.10 -5.99 9.52
N GLU A 151 -18.89 -6.42 10.77
CA GLU A 151 -19.96 -6.62 11.76
C GLU A 151 -20.68 -5.30 12.10
N GLN A 152 -19.97 -4.17 12.00
CA GLN A 152 -20.56 -2.84 12.17
C GLN A 152 -21.25 -2.30 10.92
N ASN A 153 -21.35 -3.09 9.84
CA ASN A 153 -21.89 -2.71 8.53
C ASN A 153 -21.20 -1.47 7.93
N LEU A 154 -19.90 -1.28 8.18
CA LEU A 154 -19.14 -0.22 7.55
C LEU A 154 -18.75 -0.62 6.13
N ALA A 155 -18.93 0.27 5.17
CA ALA A 155 -18.31 0.09 3.87
C ALA A 155 -16.79 0.11 4.03
N MET A 156 -16.08 -0.84 3.39
CA MET A 156 -14.63 -0.91 3.47
C MET A 156 -14.01 -0.88 2.09
N GLY A 157 -12.84 -0.23 1.95
CA GLY A 157 -12.10 -0.17 0.70
C GLY A 157 -10.62 0.09 0.89
N ILE A 158 -9.93 0.28 -0.21
CA ILE A 158 -8.48 0.47 -0.30
C ILE A 158 -8.16 1.66 -1.19
N ILE A 159 -7.22 2.51 -0.77
CA ILE A 159 -6.52 3.47 -1.61
C ILE A 159 -5.02 3.29 -1.38
N SER A 160 -4.30 2.70 -2.32
CA SER A 160 -2.89 2.35 -2.11
C SER A 160 -2.03 2.57 -3.35
N ASN A 161 -0.79 3.03 -3.12
CA ASN A 161 0.27 2.89 -4.13
C ASN A 161 0.62 1.41 -4.20
N ALA A 162 0.30 0.76 -5.31
CA ALA A 162 0.23 -0.68 -5.40
C ALA A 162 0.51 -1.17 -6.83
N GLN A 163 0.82 -2.44 -6.96
CA GLN A 163 1.04 -3.10 -8.23
C GLN A 163 0.07 -4.30 -8.40
N PHE A 164 0.10 -4.96 -9.56
CA PHE A 164 -0.82 -6.04 -9.91
C PHE A 164 -0.87 -7.20 -8.91
N PHE A 165 0.23 -7.44 -8.20
CA PHE A 165 0.35 -8.51 -7.20
C PHE A 165 -0.17 -8.14 -5.81
N THR A 166 -0.44 -6.87 -5.56
CA THR A 166 -0.83 -6.39 -4.21
C THR A 166 -2.09 -7.08 -3.66
N PRO A 167 -3.16 -7.32 -4.44
CA PRO A 167 -4.32 -8.07 -3.95
C PRO A 167 -4.00 -9.50 -3.50
N LEU A 168 -2.98 -10.14 -4.09
CA LEU A 168 -2.56 -11.49 -3.72
C LEU A 168 -2.07 -11.61 -2.27
N LEU A 169 -1.66 -10.50 -1.64
CA LEU A 169 -1.26 -10.48 -0.23
C LEU A 169 -2.38 -10.97 0.69
N PHE A 170 -3.62 -10.64 0.38
CA PHE A 170 -4.79 -11.09 1.16
C PHE A 170 -4.98 -12.60 1.02
N GLU A 171 -4.93 -13.14 -0.18
CA GLU A 171 -5.04 -14.57 -0.45
C GLU A 171 -3.89 -15.34 0.23
N TRP A 172 -2.67 -14.87 0.08
CA TRP A 172 -1.48 -15.54 0.62
C TRP A 172 -1.43 -15.60 2.13
N PHE A 173 -1.75 -14.50 2.80
CA PHE A 173 -1.55 -14.40 4.25
C PHE A 173 -2.85 -14.54 5.05
N LEU A 174 -3.98 -14.24 4.44
CA LEU A 174 -5.26 -14.26 5.13
C LEU A 174 -6.16 -15.41 4.64
N HIS A 175 -5.75 -16.09 3.54
CA HIS A 175 -6.50 -17.18 2.89
C HIS A 175 -7.92 -16.77 2.48
N ALA A 176 -8.07 -15.53 2.04
CA ALA A 176 -9.34 -14.94 1.62
C ALA A 176 -9.07 -13.81 0.62
N SER A 177 -9.97 -13.61 -0.33
CA SER A 177 -9.91 -12.44 -1.21
C SER A 177 -10.23 -11.15 -0.42
N PRO A 178 -9.86 -9.97 -0.92
CA PRO A 178 -10.31 -8.71 -0.33
C PRO A 178 -11.84 -8.67 -0.13
N GLU A 179 -12.60 -9.15 -1.07
CA GLU A 179 -14.06 -9.20 -1.05
C GLU A 179 -14.59 -10.14 0.05
N ASP A 180 -13.99 -11.31 0.23
CA ASP A 180 -14.35 -12.25 1.32
C ASP A 180 -14.11 -11.64 2.71
N LEU A 181 -13.16 -10.73 2.80
CA LEU A 181 -12.87 -9.97 4.03
C LEU A 181 -13.81 -8.78 4.24
N GLY A 182 -14.71 -8.50 3.27
CA GLY A 182 -15.69 -7.44 3.34
C GLY A 182 -15.24 -6.12 2.70
N LEU A 183 -14.12 -6.11 1.97
CA LEU A 183 -13.70 -4.97 1.15
C LEU A 183 -14.52 -4.94 -0.13
N HIS A 184 -15.14 -3.81 -0.45
CA HIS A 184 -15.97 -3.66 -1.64
C HIS A 184 -15.09 -3.43 -2.87
N SER A 185 -15.23 -4.24 -3.92
CA SER A 185 -14.41 -4.14 -5.15
C SER A 185 -14.46 -2.76 -5.80
N GLU A 186 -15.62 -2.10 -5.77
CA GLU A 186 -15.81 -0.74 -6.27
C GLU A 186 -15.15 0.35 -5.40
N LEU A 187 -14.67 0.01 -4.20
CA LEU A 187 -13.91 0.88 -3.31
C LEU A 187 -12.41 0.53 -3.25
N ILE A 188 -11.91 -0.27 -4.19
CA ILE A 188 -10.49 -0.64 -4.28
C ILE A 188 -9.81 0.17 -5.37
N PHE A 189 -9.00 1.16 -4.96
CA PHE A 189 -8.26 2.08 -5.82
C PHE A 189 -6.77 1.82 -5.72
N LEU A 190 -6.21 1.14 -6.73
CA LEU A 190 -4.79 0.81 -6.82
C LEU A 190 -4.13 1.70 -7.86
N SER A 191 -3.03 2.35 -7.48
CA SER A 191 -2.36 3.39 -8.29
C SER A 191 -1.99 2.91 -9.70
N TYR A 192 -1.49 1.68 -9.86
CA TYR A 192 -1.10 1.16 -11.16
C TYR A 192 -2.26 1.07 -12.17
N LYS A 193 -3.51 0.81 -11.71
CA LYS A 193 -4.70 0.80 -12.55
C LYS A 193 -5.14 2.20 -12.96
N ILE A 194 -4.86 3.20 -12.11
CA ILE A 194 -5.30 4.59 -12.28
C ILE A 194 -4.21 5.40 -12.98
N ARG A 195 -2.95 4.91 -12.98
CA ARG A 195 -1.75 5.57 -13.49
C ARG A 195 -1.36 6.84 -12.73
N HIS A 196 -1.89 7.03 -11.54
CA HIS A 196 -1.57 8.11 -10.62
C HIS A 196 -1.19 7.52 -9.27
N ALA A 197 -0.05 7.97 -8.72
CA ALA A 197 0.39 7.59 -7.37
C ALA A 197 -0.04 8.66 -6.35
N LYS A 198 -0.25 8.28 -5.10
CA LYS A 198 -0.31 9.22 -3.97
C LYS A 198 1.02 10.00 -3.90
N PRO A 199 1.02 11.30 -3.62
CA PRO A 199 -0.03 12.14 -3.05
C PRO A 199 -1.02 12.76 -4.05
N SER A 200 -1.10 12.27 -5.29
CA SER A 200 -2.14 12.73 -6.21
C SER A 200 -3.53 12.56 -5.58
N VAL A 201 -4.35 13.60 -5.66
CA VAL A 201 -5.74 13.57 -5.18
C VAL A 201 -6.65 12.67 -6.04
N VAL A 202 -6.23 12.31 -7.24
CA VAL A 202 -7.05 11.55 -8.21
C VAL A 202 -7.59 10.23 -7.64
N LEU A 203 -6.79 9.50 -6.85
CA LEU A 203 -7.25 8.27 -6.22
C LEU A 203 -8.35 8.55 -5.20
N PHE A 204 -8.17 9.61 -4.42
CA PHE A 204 -9.10 10.02 -3.37
C PHE A 204 -10.39 10.63 -3.95
N GLU A 205 -10.31 11.37 -5.07
CA GLU A 205 -11.48 11.87 -5.81
C GLU A 205 -12.35 10.72 -6.33
N LYS A 206 -11.72 9.71 -6.93
CA LYS A 206 -12.43 8.49 -7.36
C LYS A 206 -13.09 7.79 -6.19
N ALA A 207 -12.40 7.68 -5.05
CA ALA A 207 -12.95 7.09 -3.84
C ALA A 207 -14.12 7.94 -3.30
N ALA A 208 -13.97 9.26 -3.21
CA ALA A 208 -15.02 10.17 -2.76
C ALA A 208 -16.27 10.08 -3.67
N HIS A 209 -16.08 9.97 -4.98
CA HIS A 209 -17.18 9.74 -5.91
C HIS A 209 -17.89 8.40 -5.66
N ALA A 210 -17.13 7.31 -5.52
CA ALA A 210 -17.69 5.98 -5.31
C ALA A 210 -18.44 5.84 -3.98
N ILE A 211 -17.93 6.40 -2.88
CA ILE A 211 -18.64 6.41 -1.59
C ILE A 211 -19.89 7.30 -1.65
N SER A 212 -19.84 8.43 -2.36
CA SER A 212 -20.99 9.32 -2.55
C SER A 212 -22.11 8.63 -3.32
N ALA A 213 -21.79 7.80 -4.31
CA ALA A 213 -22.77 6.97 -5.03
C ALA A 213 -23.48 5.96 -4.10
N LYS A 214 -22.88 5.61 -2.97
CA LYS A 214 -23.49 4.79 -1.88
C LYS A 214 -24.24 5.65 -0.84
N GLY A 215 -24.38 6.95 -1.06
CA GLY A 215 -25.01 7.87 -0.10
C GLY A 215 -24.12 8.23 1.10
N ILE A 216 -22.83 7.90 1.07
CA ILE A 216 -21.89 8.17 2.16
C ILE A 216 -21.12 9.46 1.85
N LYS A 217 -21.05 10.38 2.81
CA LYS A 217 -20.28 11.62 2.66
C LYS A 217 -18.81 11.38 3.00
N PRO A 218 -17.85 12.10 2.37
CA PRO A 218 -16.43 12.04 2.76
C PRO A 218 -16.21 12.27 4.27
N ALA A 219 -16.93 13.23 4.86
CA ALA A 219 -16.83 13.50 6.31
C ALA A 219 -17.31 12.33 7.19
N ALA A 220 -18.17 11.43 6.70
CA ALA A 220 -18.56 10.19 7.36
C ALA A 220 -17.65 8.99 6.98
N SER A 221 -16.51 9.26 6.35
CA SER A 221 -15.55 8.26 5.92
C SER A 221 -14.19 8.51 6.57
N LEU A 222 -13.55 7.45 7.04
CA LEU A 222 -12.23 7.48 7.64
C LEU A 222 -11.20 6.89 6.67
N TYR A 223 -10.13 7.62 6.41
CA TYR A 223 -8.96 7.08 5.72
C TYR A 223 -7.85 6.76 6.73
N VAL A 224 -7.29 5.56 6.66
CA VAL A 224 -6.22 5.06 7.55
C VAL A 224 -4.98 4.81 6.73
N GLY A 225 -3.88 5.52 7.01
CA GLY A 225 -2.60 5.38 6.31
C GLY A 225 -1.42 5.80 7.17
N ASN A 226 -0.20 5.52 6.75
CA ASN A 226 1.03 5.70 7.54
C ASN A 226 1.92 6.87 7.10
N ASP A 227 1.52 7.61 6.08
CA ASP A 227 2.31 8.70 5.49
C ASP A 227 1.51 10.02 5.50
N MET A 228 2.04 11.05 6.18
CA MET A 228 1.37 12.36 6.27
C MET A 228 1.16 13.01 4.90
N LEU A 229 2.11 12.83 3.96
CA LEU A 229 2.01 13.41 2.62
C LEU A 229 1.16 12.57 1.67
N ASN A 230 1.43 11.25 1.64
CA ASN A 230 0.78 10.39 0.65
C ASN A 230 -0.63 9.96 1.05
N ASP A 231 -0.93 9.96 2.34
CA ASP A 231 -2.18 9.46 2.88
C ASP A 231 -3.05 10.57 3.49
N ILE A 232 -2.51 11.26 4.50
CA ILE A 232 -3.30 12.20 5.30
C ILE A 232 -3.61 13.47 4.51
N TYR A 233 -2.62 14.02 3.80
CA TYR A 233 -2.78 15.26 3.05
C TYR A 233 -3.91 15.17 1.99
N PRO A 234 -3.88 14.23 1.01
CA PRO A 234 -4.93 14.17 0.00
C PRO A 234 -6.30 13.75 0.56
N ALA A 235 -6.35 12.91 1.60
CA ALA A 235 -7.60 12.55 2.26
C ALA A 235 -8.26 13.77 2.92
N LYS A 236 -7.49 14.60 3.62
CA LYS A 236 -8.00 15.84 4.24
C LYS A 236 -8.51 16.83 3.21
N GLN A 237 -7.85 16.96 2.05
CA GLN A 237 -8.31 17.85 0.99
C GLN A 237 -9.70 17.48 0.47
N LEU A 238 -10.07 16.21 0.47
CA LEU A 238 -11.38 15.72 0.04
C LEU A 238 -12.39 15.64 1.21
N GLY A 239 -12.04 16.12 2.40
CA GLY A 239 -12.93 16.16 3.55
C GLY A 239 -13.13 14.84 4.29
N PHE A 240 -12.24 13.86 4.09
CA PHE A 240 -12.23 12.63 4.89
C PHE A 240 -11.78 12.91 6.33
N GLN A 241 -12.29 12.17 7.29
CA GLN A 241 -11.62 11.99 8.56
C GLN A 241 -10.38 11.11 8.35
N THR A 242 -9.33 11.31 9.13
CA THR A 242 -8.03 10.67 8.90
C THR A 242 -7.46 10.04 10.16
N ALA A 243 -6.83 8.89 9.99
CA ALA A 243 -6.04 8.23 11.03
C ALA A 243 -4.62 7.98 10.52
N LEU A 244 -3.64 8.60 11.18
CA LEU A 244 -2.24 8.29 10.96
C LEU A 244 -1.92 6.97 11.68
N PHE A 245 -1.58 5.95 10.90
CA PHE A 245 -1.13 4.68 11.46
C PHE A 245 0.38 4.71 11.73
N ALA A 246 0.73 4.79 12.99
CA ALA A 246 2.12 4.86 13.49
C ALA A 246 2.56 3.52 14.13
N GLY A 247 2.05 2.39 13.63
CA GLY A 247 2.30 1.06 14.21
C GLY A 247 3.68 0.48 13.86
N ASP A 248 4.34 0.94 12.80
CA ASP A 248 5.65 0.42 12.40
C ASP A 248 6.62 1.54 12.00
N LYS A 249 7.74 1.64 12.73
CA LYS A 249 8.79 2.65 12.49
C LYS A 249 9.40 2.57 11.08
N ARG A 250 9.41 1.39 10.44
CA ARG A 250 9.93 1.24 9.07
C ARG A 250 9.11 2.04 8.06
N SER A 251 7.81 2.11 8.27
CA SER A 251 6.85 2.66 7.31
C SER A 251 6.30 4.02 7.68
N LEU A 252 6.32 4.43 8.96
CA LEU A 252 5.82 5.73 9.40
C LEU A 252 6.57 6.87 8.71
N ARG A 253 5.85 7.80 8.10
CA ARG A 253 6.38 8.99 7.41
C ARG A 253 5.66 10.25 7.89
N LEU A 254 6.32 10.99 8.77
CA LEU A 254 5.76 12.25 9.30
C LEU A 254 5.93 13.43 8.34
N ARG A 255 6.90 13.37 7.42
CA ARG A 255 7.13 14.39 6.37
C ARG A 255 7.30 15.81 6.93
N THR A 256 8.00 15.94 8.04
CA THR A 256 8.19 17.22 8.77
C THR A 256 8.83 18.32 7.93
N ASP A 257 9.56 17.94 6.90
CA ASP A 257 10.27 18.87 6.00
C ASP A 257 9.42 19.28 4.77
N ASP A 258 8.23 18.71 4.59
CA ASP A 258 7.32 19.07 3.50
C ASP A 258 6.33 20.13 3.96
N SER A 259 6.29 21.27 3.26
CA SER A 259 5.43 22.40 3.62
C SER A 259 3.94 22.06 3.68
N ARG A 260 3.47 21.06 2.93
CA ARG A 260 2.10 20.55 2.97
C ARG A 260 1.75 19.81 4.26
N CYS A 261 2.77 19.34 4.99
CA CYS A 261 2.61 18.55 6.21
C CYS A 261 2.90 19.33 7.50
N VAL A 262 3.58 20.49 7.45
CA VAL A 262 4.02 21.24 8.64
C VAL A 262 2.86 21.58 9.61
N ASN A 263 1.71 22.00 9.06
CA ASN A 263 0.52 22.36 9.87
C ASN A 263 -0.63 21.37 9.68
N LEU A 264 -0.35 20.20 9.11
CA LEU A 264 -1.36 19.18 8.85
C LEU A 264 -1.57 18.33 10.12
N SER A 265 -2.80 18.30 10.60
CA SER A 265 -3.20 17.45 11.72
C SER A 265 -4.08 16.29 11.22
N THR A 266 -3.94 15.15 11.87
CA THR A 266 -4.82 13.99 11.70
C THR A 266 -5.87 13.96 12.80
N ASP A 267 -7.04 13.33 12.56
CA ASP A 267 -8.08 13.21 13.58
C ASP A 267 -7.72 12.13 14.60
N LEU A 268 -7.07 11.07 14.16
CA LEU A 268 -6.58 9.98 15.00
C LEU A 268 -5.10 9.71 14.74
N VAL A 269 -4.41 9.26 15.78
CA VAL A 269 -3.12 8.56 15.69
C VAL A 269 -3.32 7.16 16.27
N LEU A 270 -2.98 6.14 15.51
CA LEU A 270 -3.09 4.73 15.89
C LEU A 270 -1.71 4.10 15.88
N THR A 271 -1.33 3.39 16.93
CA THR A 271 -0.09 2.58 16.99
C THR A 271 -0.37 1.08 16.86
N ASP A 272 -1.65 0.72 16.81
CA ASP A 272 -2.15 -0.64 16.64
C ASP A 272 -3.50 -0.60 15.92
N LEU A 273 -3.76 -1.55 15.01
CA LEU A 273 -5.03 -1.60 14.27
C LEU A 273 -6.24 -1.85 15.19
N GLU A 274 -6.05 -2.58 16.30
CA GLU A 274 -7.14 -2.85 17.25
C GLU A 274 -7.71 -1.57 17.88
N GLN A 275 -6.90 -0.52 18.02
CA GLN A 275 -7.34 0.76 18.58
C GLN A 275 -8.47 1.40 17.77
N LEU A 276 -8.51 1.13 16.45
CA LEU A 276 -9.59 1.59 15.57
C LEU A 276 -10.97 1.14 16.06
N ILE A 277 -11.07 -0.08 16.58
CA ILE A 277 -12.31 -0.66 17.15
C ILE A 277 -12.86 0.24 18.25
N GLY A 278 -11.99 0.66 19.17
CA GLY A 278 -12.39 1.54 20.29
C GLY A 278 -12.84 2.94 19.84
N HIS A 279 -12.20 3.50 18.80
CA HIS A 279 -12.58 4.81 18.25
C HIS A 279 -13.92 4.77 17.53
N ILE A 280 -14.16 3.74 16.70
CA ILE A 280 -15.43 3.55 15.99
C ILE A 280 -16.58 3.36 16.98
N THR A 281 -16.40 2.53 18.00
CA THR A 281 -17.44 2.28 19.02
C THR A 281 -17.80 3.55 19.79
N ARG A 282 -16.82 4.39 20.13
CA ARG A 282 -17.04 5.66 20.85
C ARG A 282 -17.71 6.73 20.00
N SER A 283 -17.46 6.75 18.70
CA SER A 283 -18.06 7.75 17.80
C SER A 283 -19.57 7.54 17.57
N LYS A 284 -20.10 6.36 17.90
CA LYS A 284 -21.54 6.05 17.80
C LYS A 284 -22.35 6.44 19.04
N LYS A 285 -21.67 6.78 20.12
CA LYS A 285 -22.28 7.27 21.38
C LYS A 285 -22.33 8.80 21.42
#